data_0e2d674d0e59651fa5311e2cd5942acb
#
_entry.id   0e2d674d0e59651fa5311e2cd5942acb
#
_cell.length_a   1.000
_cell.length_b   1.000
_cell.length_c   1.000
_cell.angle_alpha   90.00
_cell.angle_beta   90.00
_cell.angle_gamma   90.00
#
_symmetry.space_group_name_H-M   'P 1'
#
loop_
_entity.id
_entity.type
_entity.pdbx_description
1 polymer ?
#
loop_
_entity_poly.entity_id
_entity_poly.type
_entity_poly.pdbx_seq_one_letter_code
_entity_poly.pdbx_strand_id
1 'polypeptide(L)'
;MPSSAEPLTIAQVSPHRRTTRKPVNEFVAGLSEELTRRGHEVVRIGSAEPVKRPLNARPYDIVHVHEPFAPSVSAAALRHSLALNVATFHAPQERVLSTQVARPLVEIFFGRIDARTVTSEATGKLLENYFPASYELVAPPAGWAAGGAAPAGGDRDWGAVADDFEAVYRRILGRRHDPTGDPKLRAQLAKRPLIEVDLHMHTDHSGDCATPVEVLLQTARDRGLGAIAITDHNEVSGALEAAKIAAGMDGLKVIVAEEVKTAEQGEVIGLFLKEKIPKGLTMAETIAAIREQGGLVYVPHPFDRFHSVPDYEHLLDMVEEVDLLEVFNPRVALTAFNEEAVRFAGKYRIIPAAGSDSHVAQGLGSVRQRIHDFDGPAEFLEAMRDADITRKHKNLVYVQTLKFLQTTGRPKAPKRRVANPKPARGGRPRRPVSARRSAGRSSGKS
;
A
#
# COMPACT_ATOMS: atom_id res chain seq x y z
N MET A 1 22.41 -28.57 1.92
CA MET A 1 23.21 -27.34 2.06
C MET A 1 22.28 -26.19 1.74
N PRO A 2 22.07 -25.20 2.61
CA PRO A 2 21.25 -24.03 2.23
C PRO A 2 21.98 -23.33 1.08
N SER A 3 21.28 -23.09 -0.02
CA SER A 3 21.70 -22.23 -1.12
C SER A 3 22.23 -20.94 -0.51
N SER A 4 23.47 -20.54 -0.86
CA SER A 4 24.01 -19.24 -0.48
C SER A 4 23.06 -18.19 -1.01
N ALA A 5 22.31 -17.57 -0.10
CA ALA A 5 21.35 -16.53 -0.47
C ALA A 5 22.12 -15.38 -1.12
N GLU A 6 21.59 -14.82 -2.20
CA GLU A 6 22.23 -13.72 -2.95
C GLU A 6 22.72 -12.60 -2.04
N PRO A 7 23.93 -12.05 -2.31
CA PRO A 7 24.45 -10.89 -1.59
C PRO A 7 23.51 -9.70 -1.68
N LEU A 8 23.35 -8.97 -0.59
CA LEU A 8 22.53 -7.76 -0.51
C LEU A 8 23.40 -6.51 -0.54
N THR A 9 22.88 -5.42 -1.09
CA THR A 9 23.46 -4.08 -0.97
C THR A 9 22.75 -3.32 0.15
N ILE A 10 23.48 -3.05 1.25
CA ILE A 10 22.92 -2.53 2.50
C ILE A 10 23.55 -1.20 2.86
N ALA A 11 22.74 -0.17 3.11
CA ALA A 11 23.17 1.06 3.76
C ALA A 11 22.90 0.99 5.27
N GLN A 12 23.94 1.06 6.10
CA GLN A 12 23.83 1.17 7.55
C GLN A 12 23.97 2.65 7.95
N VAL A 13 22.90 3.23 8.49
CA VAL A 13 22.82 4.68 8.75
C VAL A 13 22.79 4.97 10.24
N SER A 14 23.85 5.61 10.74
CA SER A 14 23.93 6.08 12.11
C SER A 14 23.44 7.53 12.27
N PRO A 15 22.77 7.87 13.38
CA PRO A 15 22.38 9.26 13.69
C PRO A 15 23.58 10.16 13.99
N HIS A 16 24.76 9.58 14.20
CA HIS A 16 25.98 10.28 14.60
C HIS A 16 27.07 10.25 13.52
N ARG A 17 28.06 11.14 13.65
CA ARG A 17 29.29 11.05 12.84
C ARG A 17 30.00 9.74 13.13
N ARG A 18 30.51 9.09 12.09
CA ARG A 18 31.21 7.78 12.18
C ARG A 18 32.41 7.80 13.16
N THR A 19 33.05 8.95 13.33
CA THR A 19 34.18 9.14 14.24
C THR A 19 33.78 9.34 15.70
N THR A 20 32.47 9.49 15.98
CA THR A 20 32.01 9.72 17.36
C THR A 20 31.90 8.39 18.10
N ARG A 21 32.57 8.28 19.24
CA ARG A 21 32.43 7.10 20.12
C ARG A 21 31.07 7.12 20.81
N LYS A 22 30.13 6.37 20.28
CA LYS A 22 28.79 6.17 20.81
C LYS A 22 28.39 4.70 20.64
N PRO A 23 27.66 4.09 21.60
CA PRO A 23 27.26 2.69 21.52
C PRO A 23 26.57 2.32 20.21
N VAL A 24 25.72 3.22 19.69
CA VAL A 24 25.04 3.03 18.38
C VAL A 24 26.05 2.90 17.23
N ASN A 25 27.13 3.69 17.23
CA ASN A 25 28.16 3.59 16.19
C ASN A 25 28.97 2.29 16.30
N GLU A 26 29.19 1.80 17.51
CA GLU A 26 29.85 0.52 17.75
C GLU A 26 28.96 -0.62 17.26
N PHE A 27 27.66 -0.56 17.53
CA PHE A 27 26.69 -1.53 17.00
C PHE A 27 26.69 -1.54 15.46
N VAL A 28 26.56 -0.35 14.85
CA VAL A 28 26.60 -0.19 13.38
C VAL A 28 27.90 -0.73 12.79
N ALA A 29 29.03 -0.54 13.46
CA ALA A 29 30.32 -1.02 13.02
C ALA A 29 30.36 -2.57 13.05
N GLY A 30 30.09 -3.16 14.21
CA GLY A 30 30.16 -4.62 14.40
C GLY A 30 29.19 -5.36 13.47
N LEU A 31 27.93 -4.91 13.36
CA LEU A 31 26.97 -5.48 12.44
C LEU A 31 27.44 -5.34 10.96
N SER A 32 27.97 -4.17 10.58
CA SER A 32 28.48 -3.96 9.22
C SER A 32 29.65 -4.86 8.88
N GLU A 33 30.58 -5.06 9.82
CA GLU A 33 31.73 -5.94 9.63
C GLU A 33 31.31 -7.39 9.46
N GLU A 34 30.37 -7.86 10.27
CA GLU A 34 29.87 -9.22 10.18
C GLU A 34 29.08 -9.46 8.88
N LEU A 35 28.18 -8.54 8.49
CA LEU A 35 27.46 -8.63 7.23
C LEU A 35 28.40 -8.60 6.00
N THR A 36 29.46 -7.80 6.06
CA THR A 36 30.51 -7.78 5.01
C THR A 36 31.27 -9.09 4.96
N ARG A 37 31.60 -9.70 6.11
CA ARG A 37 32.25 -11.01 6.20
C ARG A 37 31.39 -12.11 5.57
N ARG A 38 30.07 -11.97 5.62
CA ARG A 38 29.09 -12.88 4.99
C ARG A 38 28.91 -12.65 3.49
N GLY A 39 29.59 -11.65 2.92
CA GLY A 39 29.59 -11.37 1.48
C GLY A 39 28.58 -10.31 1.05
N HIS A 40 27.88 -9.64 1.97
CA HIS A 40 27.04 -8.49 1.63
C HIS A 40 27.87 -7.26 1.31
N GLU A 41 27.35 -6.39 0.45
CA GLU A 41 27.92 -5.08 0.18
C GLU A 41 27.37 -4.06 1.16
N VAL A 42 28.17 -3.63 2.15
CA VAL A 42 27.69 -2.75 3.24
C VAL A 42 28.33 -1.38 3.16
N VAL A 43 27.51 -0.34 3.11
CA VAL A 43 27.92 1.07 3.13
C VAL A 43 27.49 1.72 4.44
N ARG A 44 28.45 2.20 5.24
CA ARG A 44 28.17 2.94 6.48
C ARG A 44 28.03 4.44 6.21
N ILE A 45 26.85 5.00 6.54
CA ILE A 45 26.50 6.41 6.37
C ILE A 45 26.38 7.06 7.74
N GLY A 46 26.97 8.25 7.91
CA GLY A 46 26.91 9.07 9.12
C GLY A 46 26.91 10.57 8.78
N SER A 47 26.84 11.45 9.77
CA SER A 47 26.54 12.88 9.62
C SER A 47 27.62 13.76 8.97
N ALA A 48 28.60 13.21 8.26
CA ALA A 48 29.66 14.00 7.62
C ALA A 48 29.23 14.66 6.29
N GLU A 49 28.26 14.06 5.59
CA GLU A 49 27.76 14.53 4.30
C GLU A 49 26.21 14.55 4.27
N PRO A 50 25.59 15.33 3.37
CA PRO A 50 24.14 15.23 3.14
C PRO A 50 23.77 13.81 2.76
N VAL A 51 22.94 13.16 3.56
CA VAL A 51 22.57 11.74 3.42
C VAL A 51 21.98 11.37 2.04
N LYS A 52 21.39 12.32 1.35
CA LYS A 52 20.84 12.13 0.00
C LYS A 52 21.90 11.70 -1.01
N ARG A 53 23.13 12.23 -0.89
CA ARG A 53 24.20 11.93 -1.85
C ARG A 53 24.61 10.45 -1.83
N PRO A 54 25.01 9.86 -0.69
CA PRO A 54 25.35 8.44 -0.66
C PRO A 54 24.15 7.52 -0.95
N LEU A 55 22.93 7.90 -0.57
CA LEU A 55 21.74 7.10 -0.88
C LEU A 55 21.37 7.08 -2.38
N ASN A 56 21.71 8.14 -3.12
CA ASN A 56 21.46 8.22 -4.56
C ASN A 56 22.66 7.72 -5.40
N ALA A 57 23.78 7.41 -4.79
CA ALA A 57 25.00 7.00 -5.51
C ALA A 57 24.86 5.59 -6.13
N ARG A 58 23.96 4.78 -5.61
CA ARG A 58 23.69 3.40 -6.04
C ARG A 58 22.32 2.93 -5.59
N PRO A 59 21.75 1.88 -6.20
CA PRO A 59 20.59 1.19 -5.63
C PRO A 59 20.99 0.41 -4.37
N TYR A 60 20.11 0.42 -3.37
CA TYR A 60 20.23 -0.41 -2.17
C TYR A 60 19.02 -1.35 -2.11
N ASP A 61 19.24 -2.56 -1.58
CA ASP A 61 18.15 -3.46 -1.22
C ASP A 61 17.53 -3.02 0.11
N ILE A 62 18.40 -2.70 1.08
CA ILE A 62 18.05 -2.32 2.44
C ILE A 62 18.73 -0.99 2.81
N VAL A 63 17.97 -0.09 3.41
CA VAL A 63 18.47 1.05 4.17
C VAL A 63 18.13 0.82 5.64
N HIS A 64 19.12 0.42 6.42
CA HIS A 64 18.96 0.17 7.85
C HIS A 64 19.35 1.43 8.64
N VAL A 65 18.39 2.07 9.26
CA VAL A 65 18.57 3.29 10.05
C VAL A 65 18.56 2.97 11.53
N HIS A 66 19.44 3.62 12.29
CA HIS A 66 19.51 3.47 13.73
C HIS A 66 19.08 4.78 14.40
N GLU A 67 18.22 4.67 15.44
CA GLU A 67 17.68 5.82 16.17
C GLU A 67 17.10 6.91 15.23
N PRO A 68 16.07 6.62 14.39
CA PRO A 68 15.60 7.55 13.38
C PRO A 68 14.76 8.70 13.94
N PHE A 69 15.10 9.21 15.13
CA PHE A 69 14.44 10.37 15.71
C PHE A 69 14.93 11.68 15.10
N ALA A 70 13.99 12.58 14.85
CA ALA A 70 14.30 13.90 14.32
C ALA A 70 14.85 14.84 15.42
N PRO A 71 15.79 15.75 15.10
CA PRO A 71 16.52 15.83 13.84
C PRO A 71 17.74 14.89 13.82
N SER A 72 17.85 14.02 12.83
CA SER A 72 19.02 13.14 12.68
C SER A 72 19.27 12.75 11.23
N VAL A 73 20.48 12.25 10.95
CA VAL A 73 20.83 11.68 9.64
C VAL A 73 19.94 10.46 9.32
N SER A 74 19.65 9.65 10.34
CA SER A 74 18.76 8.49 10.20
C SER A 74 17.33 8.87 9.81
N ALA A 75 16.76 9.93 10.43
CA ALA A 75 15.45 10.45 10.03
C ALA A 75 15.48 11.03 8.60
N ALA A 76 16.56 11.73 8.24
CA ALA A 76 16.73 12.25 6.88
C ALA A 76 16.91 11.11 5.86
N ALA A 77 17.53 9.98 6.24
CA ALA A 77 17.67 8.82 5.37
C ALA A 77 16.30 8.22 5.03
N LEU A 78 15.40 8.07 5.98
CA LEU A 78 14.02 7.62 5.73
C LEU A 78 13.28 8.51 4.72
N ARG A 79 13.54 9.82 4.78
CA ARG A 79 12.94 10.78 3.83
C ARG A 79 13.40 10.55 2.39
N HIS A 80 14.66 10.16 2.18
CA HIS A 80 15.28 10.08 0.86
C HIS A 80 15.46 8.66 0.33
N SER A 81 15.28 7.64 1.18
CA SER A 81 15.42 6.25 0.78
C SER A 81 14.37 5.84 -0.26
N LEU A 82 14.81 5.08 -1.26
CA LEU A 82 13.98 4.38 -2.26
C LEU A 82 14.03 2.86 -2.04
N ALA A 83 14.80 2.39 -1.04
CA ALA A 83 14.92 0.99 -0.68
C ALA A 83 13.94 0.59 0.42
N LEU A 84 13.87 -0.69 0.76
CA LEU A 84 13.19 -1.14 1.97
C LEU A 84 13.95 -0.63 3.20
N ASN A 85 13.22 -0.09 4.17
CA ASN A 85 13.80 0.55 5.34
C ASN A 85 13.59 -0.32 6.58
N VAL A 86 14.69 -0.64 7.24
CA VAL A 86 14.68 -1.23 8.59
C VAL A 86 15.07 -0.15 9.58
N ALA A 87 14.40 -0.08 10.71
CA ALA A 87 14.78 0.84 11.79
C ALA A 87 15.06 0.07 13.08
N THR A 88 16.24 0.31 13.67
CA THR A 88 16.59 -0.23 14.99
C THR A 88 16.62 0.88 16.04
N PHE A 89 15.91 0.63 17.14
CA PHE A 89 15.85 1.52 18.28
C PHE A 89 16.61 0.89 19.44
N HIS A 90 17.61 1.60 19.98
CA HIS A 90 18.50 1.07 21.01
C HIS A 90 18.14 1.59 22.40
N ALA A 91 18.07 2.92 22.58
CA ALA A 91 17.75 3.55 23.87
C ALA A 91 17.10 4.93 23.64
N PRO A 92 15.83 4.99 23.28
CA PRO A 92 15.17 6.23 22.87
C PRO A 92 14.76 7.15 24.03
N GLN A 93 15.01 6.81 25.29
CA GLN A 93 14.39 7.41 26.49
C GLN A 93 14.37 8.94 26.52
N GLU A 94 15.47 9.63 26.14
CA GLU A 94 15.55 11.09 26.18
C GLU A 94 14.89 11.78 24.98
N ARG A 95 14.79 11.08 23.85
CA ARG A 95 14.32 11.66 22.57
C ARG A 95 12.85 11.41 22.26
N VAL A 96 12.23 10.42 22.90
CA VAL A 96 10.80 10.11 22.69
C VAL A 96 9.93 11.29 23.11
N LEU A 97 10.23 11.96 24.23
CA LEU A 97 9.45 13.11 24.70
C LEU A 97 9.54 14.30 23.73
N SER A 98 10.72 14.60 23.19
CA SER A 98 10.88 15.68 22.21
C SER A 98 10.20 15.39 20.88
N THR A 99 10.07 14.12 20.53
CA THR A 99 9.44 13.64 19.30
C THR A 99 7.91 13.69 19.37
N GLN A 100 7.33 13.64 20.57
CA GLN A 100 5.87 13.79 20.75
C GLN A 100 5.33 15.13 20.29
N VAL A 101 6.07 16.23 20.49
CA VAL A 101 5.67 17.56 20.02
C VAL A 101 5.59 17.62 18.49
N ALA A 102 6.41 16.82 17.82
CA ALA A 102 6.45 16.72 16.36
C ALA A 102 5.71 15.48 15.81
N ARG A 103 4.87 14.83 16.60
CA ARG A 103 4.20 13.57 16.26
C ARG A 103 3.60 13.52 14.84
N PRO A 104 2.84 14.52 14.36
CA PRO A 104 2.27 14.46 13.01
C PRO A 104 3.32 14.42 11.89
N LEU A 105 4.48 15.05 12.12
CA LEU A 105 5.59 15.03 11.15
C LEU A 105 6.39 13.72 11.24
N VAL A 106 6.51 13.17 12.44
CA VAL A 106 7.24 11.92 12.69
C VAL A 106 6.46 10.74 12.14
N GLU A 107 5.15 10.70 12.27
CA GLU A 107 4.28 9.65 11.73
C GLU A 107 4.45 9.48 10.21
N ILE A 108 4.67 10.58 9.46
CA ILE A 108 4.94 10.50 8.03
C ILE A 108 6.22 9.71 7.73
N PHE A 109 7.27 9.88 8.57
CA PHE A 109 8.55 9.21 8.35
C PHE A 109 8.56 7.80 8.94
N PHE A 110 7.88 7.60 10.06
CA PHE A 110 7.73 6.27 10.66
C PHE A 110 6.92 5.33 9.77
N GLY A 111 5.94 5.84 9.03
CA GLY A 111 5.22 5.08 8.02
C GLY A 111 6.12 4.52 6.90
N ARG A 112 7.31 5.07 6.67
CA ARG A 112 8.26 4.56 5.67
C ARG A 112 9.15 3.42 6.17
N ILE A 113 9.01 3.01 7.43
CA ILE A 113 9.77 1.91 8.01
C ILE A 113 9.04 0.59 7.69
N ASP A 114 9.71 -0.27 6.96
CA ASP A 114 9.16 -1.54 6.49
C ASP A 114 9.35 -2.68 7.51
N ALA A 115 10.33 -2.53 8.43
CA ALA A 115 10.47 -3.37 9.62
C ALA A 115 11.06 -2.57 10.78
N ARG A 116 10.52 -2.78 11.98
CA ARG A 116 10.96 -2.11 13.22
C ARG A 116 11.58 -3.11 14.15
N THR A 117 12.78 -2.83 14.62
CA THR A 117 13.49 -3.68 15.57
C THR A 117 13.91 -2.89 16.81
N VAL A 118 14.02 -3.57 17.93
CA VAL A 118 14.49 -3.03 19.21
C VAL A 118 15.58 -3.91 19.79
N THR A 119 16.53 -3.32 20.51
CA THR A 119 17.60 -4.08 21.17
C THR A 119 17.25 -4.51 22.59
N SER A 120 16.09 -4.09 23.12
CA SER A 120 15.57 -4.54 24.42
C SER A 120 14.05 -4.47 24.46
N GLU A 121 13.42 -5.35 25.24
CA GLU A 121 11.98 -5.31 25.47
C GLU A 121 11.51 -4.01 26.10
N ALA A 122 12.32 -3.42 26.99
CA ALA A 122 12.00 -2.15 27.62
C ALA A 122 11.89 -1.02 26.59
N THR A 123 12.77 -1.00 25.58
CA THR A 123 12.70 -0.08 24.46
C THR A 123 11.42 -0.30 23.63
N GLY A 124 11.08 -1.57 23.36
CA GLY A 124 9.85 -1.93 22.63
C GLY A 124 8.60 -1.42 23.33
N LYS A 125 8.43 -1.78 24.60
CA LYS A 125 7.28 -1.34 25.43
C LYS A 125 7.16 0.19 25.50
N LEU A 126 8.29 0.90 25.58
CA LEU A 126 8.29 2.36 25.59
C LEU A 126 7.81 2.92 24.25
N LEU A 127 8.29 2.37 23.13
CA LEU A 127 7.90 2.82 21.81
C LEU A 127 6.44 2.53 21.49
N GLU A 128 5.95 1.35 21.83
CA GLU A 128 4.53 0.97 21.65
C GLU A 128 3.56 1.97 22.30
N ASN A 129 3.92 2.52 23.48
CA ASN A 129 3.10 3.53 24.16
C ASN A 129 3.01 4.86 23.39
N TYR A 130 4.01 5.20 22.60
CA TYR A 130 4.10 6.49 21.91
C TYR A 130 3.84 6.38 20.40
N PHE A 131 4.24 5.27 19.82
CA PHE A 131 4.10 4.95 18.40
C PHE A 131 3.62 3.51 18.29
N PRO A 132 2.31 3.25 18.44
CA PRO A 132 1.73 1.92 18.36
C PRO A 132 2.10 1.24 17.03
N ALA A 133 2.87 0.18 17.09
CA ALA A 133 3.31 -0.65 15.99
C ALA A 133 3.96 -1.92 16.53
N SER A 134 4.20 -2.92 15.66
CA SER A 134 4.96 -4.10 16.01
C SER A 134 6.46 -3.82 16.02
N TYR A 135 7.15 -4.23 17.09
CA TYR A 135 8.59 -4.10 17.25
C TYR A 135 9.21 -5.47 17.53
N GLU A 136 10.13 -5.90 16.69
CA GLU A 136 10.81 -7.17 16.82
C GLU A 136 12.07 -7.03 17.68
N LEU A 137 12.24 -7.89 18.66
CA LEU A 137 13.43 -7.89 19.50
C LEU A 137 14.60 -8.55 18.76
N VAL A 138 15.64 -7.79 18.50
CA VAL A 138 16.96 -8.28 18.07
C VAL A 138 17.95 -7.98 19.20
N ALA A 139 18.19 -8.95 20.06
CA ALA A 139 19.07 -8.76 21.20
C ALA A 139 20.51 -8.50 20.73
N PRO A 140 21.24 -7.54 21.35
CA PRO A 140 22.59 -7.15 20.97
C PRO A 140 23.60 -8.26 21.35
N PRO A 141 24.86 -8.17 20.86
CA PRO A 141 25.89 -9.10 21.29
C PRO A 141 26.28 -8.90 22.76
N ALA A 142 26.87 -9.93 23.36
CA ALA A 142 27.36 -9.89 24.74
C ALA A 142 28.33 -8.70 24.94
N GLY A 143 28.19 -8.02 26.06
CA GLY A 143 29.05 -6.88 26.43
C GLY A 143 28.68 -5.55 25.76
N TRP A 144 27.75 -5.52 24.80
CA TRP A 144 27.26 -4.25 24.22
C TRP A 144 26.07 -3.73 25.05
N ALA A 145 26.09 -2.45 25.37
CA ALA A 145 24.99 -1.78 26.09
C ALA A 145 24.73 -0.36 25.54
N ALA A 146 23.47 -0.03 25.34
CA ALA A 146 23.04 1.33 25.03
C ALA A 146 22.71 2.05 26.35
N GLY A 147 23.51 3.04 26.73
CA GLY A 147 23.18 3.93 27.84
C GLY A 147 23.22 3.31 29.25
N GLY A 148 24.06 2.32 29.50
CA GLY A 148 24.28 1.76 30.85
C GLY A 148 23.31 0.68 31.30
N ALA A 149 22.39 0.24 30.47
CA ALA A 149 21.56 -0.93 30.74
C ALA A 149 22.40 -2.23 30.62
N ALA A 150 22.16 -3.21 31.52
CA ALA A 150 22.83 -4.50 31.42
C ALA A 150 22.50 -5.16 30.07
N PRO A 151 23.48 -5.77 29.37
CA PRO A 151 23.27 -6.40 28.10
C PRO A 151 22.24 -7.53 28.21
N ALA A 152 21.19 -7.49 27.43
CA ALA A 152 20.17 -8.54 27.37
C ALA A 152 20.64 -9.77 26.57
N GLY A 153 21.83 -9.72 25.99
CA GLY A 153 22.28 -10.65 24.94
C GLY A 153 22.85 -12.00 25.40
N GLY A 154 23.02 -12.25 26.69
CA GLY A 154 23.67 -13.50 27.16
C GLY A 154 25.04 -13.71 26.49
N ASP A 155 25.30 -14.90 25.90
CA ASP A 155 26.54 -15.25 25.17
C ASP A 155 26.49 -14.98 23.67
N ARG A 156 25.56 -14.13 23.19
CA ARG A 156 25.42 -13.82 21.76
C ARG A 156 26.63 -13.10 21.20
N ASP A 157 27.01 -13.48 20.01
CA ASP A 157 28.05 -12.82 19.20
C ASP A 157 27.45 -12.01 18.03
N TRP A 158 28.28 -11.36 17.25
CA TRP A 158 27.87 -10.64 16.06
C TRP A 158 27.28 -11.54 14.96
N GLY A 159 27.69 -12.84 14.98
CA GLY A 159 27.11 -13.84 14.09
C GLY A 159 25.61 -14.01 14.34
N ALA A 160 25.23 -14.26 15.57
CA ALA A 160 23.82 -14.43 15.95
C ALA A 160 22.98 -13.15 15.71
N VAL A 161 23.57 -11.97 15.91
CA VAL A 161 22.91 -10.70 15.61
C VAL A 161 22.69 -10.52 14.11
N ALA A 162 23.67 -10.87 13.29
CA ALA A 162 23.56 -10.81 11.83
C ALA A 162 22.54 -11.82 11.30
N ASP A 163 22.43 -13.02 11.88
CA ASP A 163 21.41 -14.02 11.52
C ASP A 163 19.99 -13.42 11.67
N ASP A 164 19.71 -12.78 12.81
CA ASP A 164 18.43 -12.15 13.05
C ASP A 164 18.14 -11.03 12.03
N PHE A 165 19.12 -10.15 11.76
CA PHE A 165 18.93 -9.08 10.78
C PHE A 165 18.81 -9.58 9.35
N GLU A 166 19.56 -10.60 8.96
CA GLU A 166 19.37 -11.22 7.64
C GLU A 166 17.96 -11.82 7.51
N ALA A 167 17.45 -12.45 8.57
CA ALA A 167 16.08 -12.95 8.58
C ALA A 167 15.04 -11.81 8.39
N VAL A 168 15.21 -10.68 9.09
CA VAL A 168 14.38 -9.48 8.91
C VAL A 168 14.47 -8.96 7.47
N TYR A 169 15.69 -8.79 6.93
CA TYR A 169 15.90 -8.27 5.57
C TYR A 169 15.26 -9.18 4.53
N ARG A 170 15.47 -10.51 4.62
CA ARG A 170 14.90 -11.44 3.66
C ARG A 170 13.39 -11.53 3.73
N ARG A 171 12.82 -11.44 4.94
CA ARG A 171 11.37 -11.41 5.12
C ARG A 171 10.74 -10.23 4.39
N ILE A 172 11.26 -8.99 4.57
CA ILE A 172 10.69 -7.82 3.90
C ILE A 172 11.00 -7.81 2.40
N LEU A 173 12.13 -8.35 1.97
CA LEU A 173 12.45 -8.52 0.55
C LEU A 173 11.53 -9.55 -0.13
N GLY A 174 11.17 -10.62 0.58
CA GLY A 174 10.24 -11.65 0.11
C GLY A 174 8.84 -11.13 -0.18
N ARG A 175 8.46 -9.96 0.37
CA ARG A 175 7.18 -9.30 0.11
C ARG A 175 7.16 -8.50 -1.21
N ARG A 176 8.29 -8.38 -1.90
CA ARG A 176 8.36 -7.73 -3.22
C ARG A 176 7.71 -8.62 -4.28
N HIS A 177 6.95 -8.00 -5.15
CA HIS A 177 6.43 -8.70 -6.32
C HIS A 177 7.54 -9.11 -7.27
N ASP A 178 7.30 -10.19 -8.02
CA ASP A 178 8.19 -10.58 -9.11
C ASP A 178 8.12 -9.53 -10.24
N PRO A 179 9.24 -8.87 -10.58
CA PRO A 179 9.26 -7.90 -11.65
C PRO A 179 9.24 -8.54 -13.05
N THR A 180 9.49 -9.84 -13.14
CA THR A 180 9.70 -10.53 -14.42
C THR A 180 8.39 -10.78 -15.15
N GLY A 181 7.34 -11.18 -14.41
CA GLY A 181 6.07 -11.59 -14.98
C GLY A 181 6.18 -12.79 -15.92
N ASP A 182 5.30 -12.87 -16.92
CA ASP A 182 5.35 -13.89 -17.96
C ASP A 182 6.04 -13.36 -19.26
N PRO A 183 7.32 -13.67 -19.50
CA PRO A 183 8.04 -13.18 -20.68
C PRO A 183 7.46 -13.68 -22.02
N LYS A 184 6.81 -14.86 -22.03
CA LYS A 184 6.18 -15.40 -23.26
C LYS A 184 4.92 -14.61 -23.59
N LEU A 185 4.09 -14.36 -22.59
CA LEU A 185 2.89 -13.55 -22.75
C LEU A 185 3.24 -12.13 -23.18
N ARG A 186 4.22 -11.49 -22.55
CA ARG A 186 4.71 -10.16 -22.94
C ARG A 186 5.20 -10.12 -24.38
N ALA A 187 5.95 -11.14 -24.84
CA ALA A 187 6.40 -11.23 -26.24
C ALA A 187 5.22 -11.39 -27.24
N GLN A 188 4.11 -12.00 -26.83
CA GLN A 188 2.90 -12.08 -27.63
C GLN A 188 2.18 -10.73 -27.66
N LEU A 189 2.02 -10.08 -26.52
CA LEU A 189 1.36 -8.76 -26.39
C LEU A 189 2.12 -7.67 -27.16
N ALA A 190 3.44 -7.72 -27.21
CA ALA A 190 4.27 -6.78 -27.96
C ALA A 190 3.97 -6.74 -29.48
N LYS A 191 3.24 -7.74 -30.01
CA LYS A 191 2.79 -7.78 -31.42
C LYS A 191 1.44 -7.13 -31.63
N ARG A 192 0.70 -6.83 -30.55
CA ARG A 192 -0.61 -6.17 -30.63
C ARG A 192 -0.46 -4.64 -30.72
N PRO A 193 -1.46 -3.93 -31.20
CA PRO A 193 -1.45 -2.48 -31.26
C PRO A 193 -1.33 -1.88 -29.84
N LEU A 194 -0.76 -0.69 -29.75
CA LEU A 194 -0.78 0.10 -28.54
C LEU A 194 -2.12 0.84 -28.42
N ILE A 195 -2.69 0.83 -27.24
CA ILE A 195 -3.93 1.54 -26.90
C ILE A 195 -3.71 2.47 -25.71
N GLU A 196 -4.50 3.53 -25.62
CA GLU A 196 -4.54 4.44 -24.49
C GLU A 196 -5.64 3.99 -23.52
N VAL A 197 -5.32 3.89 -22.23
CA VAL A 197 -6.27 3.47 -21.19
C VAL A 197 -6.37 4.49 -20.07
N ASP A 198 -7.55 4.60 -19.44
CA ASP A 198 -7.80 5.38 -18.22
C ASP A 198 -8.52 4.47 -17.20
N LEU A 199 -7.91 4.27 -16.04
CA LEU A 199 -8.28 3.19 -15.11
C LEU A 199 -9.10 3.63 -13.90
N HIS A 200 -9.52 4.91 -13.83
CA HIS A 200 -10.27 5.41 -12.69
C HIS A 200 -11.22 6.52 -13.12
N MET A 201 -12.53 6.25 -13.10
CA MET A 201 -13.58 7.21 -13.44
C MET A 201 -14.95 6.79 -12.94
N HIS A 202 -15.86 7.75 -12.85
CA HIS A 202 -17.20 7.58 -12.29
C HIS A 202 -18.30 7.96 -13.27
N THR A 203 -19.47 7.33 -13.09
CA THR A 203 -20.71 7.61 -13.82
C THR A 203 -21.81 8.15 -12.90
N ASP A 204 -22.99 8.41 -13.43
CA ASP A 204 -24.17 8.80 -12.66
C ASP A 204 -24.77 7.64 -11.81
N HIS A 205 -24.15 6.46 -11.82
CA HIS A 205 -24.40 5.39 -10.88
C HIS A 205 -23.67 5.60 -9.54
N SER A 206 -22.62 6.39 -9.55
CA SER A 206 -21.95 6.88 -8.33
C SER A 206 -22.74 8.07 -7.74
N GLY A 207 -22.89 8.08 -6.40
CA GLY A 207 -23.72 9.10 -5.74
C GLY A 207 -23.18 10.53 -5.83
N ASP A 208 -21.94 10.71 -6.28
CA ASP A 208 -21.23 11.98 -6.35
C ASP A 208 -20.81 12.37 -7.78
N CYS A 209 -21.25 11.62 -8.78
CA CYS A 209 -21.05 11.90 -10.19
C CYS A 209 -22.38 12.05 -10.92
N ALA A 210 -22.43 12.85 -11.98
CA ALA A 210 -23.64 13.11 -12.76
C ALA A 210 -23.43 12.85 -14.26
N THR A 211 -22.34 12.23 -14.64
CA THR A 211 -22.01 11.92 -16.04
C THR A 211 -22.74 10.64 -16.47
N PRO A 212 -23.73 10.70 -17.40
CA PRO A 212 -24.38 9.51 -17.90
C PRO A 212 -23.38 8.57 -18.60
N VAL A 213 -23.66 7.27 -18.53
CA VAL A 213 -22.81 6.23 -19.11
C VAL A 213 -22.55 6.46 -20.59
N GLU A 214 -23.57 6.79 -21.38
CA GLU A 214 -23.44 7.00 -22.82
C GLU A 214 -22.56 8.21 -23.14
N VAL A 215 -22.66 9.30 -22.34
CA VAL A 215 -21.84 10.49 -22.50
C VAL A 215 -20.37 10.16 -22.20
N LEU A 216 -20.12 9.35 -21.18
CA LEU A 216 -18.79 8.91 -20.81
C LEU A 216 -18.18 8.03 -21.92
N LEU A 217 -18.90 7.04 -22.45
CA LEU A 217 -18.45 6.18 -23.56
C LEU A 217 -18.16 6.97 -24.82
N GLN A 218 -19.05 7.89 -25.22
CA GLN A 218 -18.81 8.76 -26.38
C GLN A 218 -17.57 9.64 -26.17
N THR A 219 -17.40 10.20 -24.97
CA THR A 219 -16.23 11.01 -24.63
C THR A 219 -14.94 10.19 -24.68
N ALA A 220 -14.95 8.94 -24.24
CA ALA A 220 -13.80 8.04 -24.30
C ALA A 220 -13.36 7.80 -25.75
N ARG A 221 -14.31 7.53 -26.64
CA ARG A 221 -14.04 7.36 -28.08
C ARG A 221 -13.49 8.62 -28.73
N ASP A 222 -14.14 9.76 -28.49
CA ASP A 222 -13.73 11.07 -29.06
C ASP A 222 -12.30 11.44 -28.63
N ARG A 223 -11.85 10.89 -27.50
CA ARG A 223 -10.49 11.07 -26.99
C ARG A 223 -9.50 10.00 -27.41
N GLY A 224 -9.96 8.99 -28.15
CA GLY A 224 -9.12 7.89 -28.63
C GLY A 224 -8.64 6.96 -27.51
N LEU A 225 -9.46 6.78 -26.45
CA LEU A 225 -9.17 5.75 -25.45
C LEU A 225 -9.58 4.40 -26.03
N GLY A 226 -8.70 3.40 -25.91
CA GLY A 226 -8.94 2.03 -26.33
C GLY A 226 -9.53 1.15 -25.21
N ALA A 227 -9.30 1.54 -23.95
CA ALA A 227 -9.97 0.90 -22.81
C ALA A 227 -10.19 1.90 -21.66
N ILE A 228 -11.26 1.68 -20.88
CA ILE A 228 -11.58 2.44 -19.67
C ILE A 228 -12.02 1.50 -18.55
N ALA A 229 -11.67 1.82 -17.29
CA ALA A 229 -12.25 1.16 -16.13
C ALA A 229 -13.25 2.11 -15.45
N ILE A 230 -14.50 1.68 -15.31
CA ILE A 230 -15.55 2.42 -14.61
C ILE A 230 -15.61 1.91 -13.18
N THR A 231 -15.36 2.80 -12.22
CA THR A 231 -15.06 2.51 -10.83
C THR A 231 -16.05 3.20 -9.89
N ASP A 232 -17.34 3.11 -10.16
CA ASP A 232 -18.36 3.78 -9.33
C ASP A 232 -18.28 3.35 -7.86
N HIS A 233 -18.47 4.30 -6.94
CA HIS A 233 -18.36 4.07 -5.50
C HIS A 233 -19.38 3.06 -4.97
N ASN A 234 -18.91 1.90 -4.54
CA ASN A 234 -19.72 0.79 -4.02
C ASN A 234 -20.88 0.39 -4.94
N GLU A 235 -20.66 0.49 -6.25
CA GLU A 235 -21.66 0.16 -7.26
C GLU A 235 -20.98 -0.30 -8.56
N VAL A 236 -21.45 -1.39 -9.14
CA VAL A 236 -20.90 -1.98 -10.38
C VAL A 236 -21.84 -1.80 -11.58
N SER A 237 -23.09 -1.37 -11.33
CA SER A 237 -24.12 -1.33 -12.36
C SER A 237 -23.79 -0.39 -13.52
N GLY A 238 -23.10 0.73 -13.28
CA GLY A 238 -22.65 1.63 -14.33
C GLY A 238 -21.61 0.98 -15.24
N ALA A 239 -20.66 0.26 -14.66
CA ALA A 239 -19.66 -0.49 -15.40
C ALA A 239 -20.27 -1.62 -16.24
N LEU A 240 -21.24 -2.37 -15.68
CA LEU A 240 -21.95 -3.43 -16.40
C LEU A 240 -22.80 -2.88 -17.55
N GLU A 241 -23.49 -1.75 -17.36
CA GLU A 241 -24.25 -1.07 -18.40
C GLU A 241 -23.32 -0.59 -19.52
N ALA A 242 -22.21 0.06 -19.14
CA ALA A 242 -21.20 0.52 -20.09
C ALA A 242 -20.58 -0.62 -20.90
N ALA A 243 -20.23 -1.74 -20.27
CA ALA A 243 -19.67 -2.90 -20.95
C ALA A 243 -20.66 -3.49 -21.96
N LYS A 244 -21.94 -3.54 -21.62
CA LYS A 244 -22.99 -4.00 -22.53
C LYS A 244 -23.14 -3.07 -23.74
N ILE A 245 -23.09 -1.76 -23.56
CA ILE A 245 -23.16 -0.78 -24.67
C ILE A 245 -21.88 -0.86 -25.51
N ALA A 246 -20.72 -0.90 -24.88
CA ALA A 246 -19.42 -0.93 -25.55
C ALA A 246 -19.21 -2.23 -26.37
N ALA A 247 -19.88 -3.33 -26.05
CA ALA A 247 -19.84 -4.55 -26.85
C ALA A 247 -20.32 -4.33 -28.31
N GLY A 248 -21.12 -3.31 -28.55
CA GLY A 248 -21.52 -2.88 -29.90
C GLY A 248 -20.69 -1.71 -30.49
N MET A 249 -19.61 -1.32 -29.80
CA MET A 249 -18.77 -0.18 -30.20
C MET A 249 -17.37 -0.65 -30.59
N ASP A 250 -16.94 -0.32 -31.80
CA ASP A 250 -15.57 -0.65 -32.22
C ASP A 250 -14.52 0.20 -31.51
N GLY A 251 -13.43 -0.45 -31.12
CA GLY A 251 -12.21 0.21 -30.63
C GLY A 251 -12.25 0.72 -29.19
N LEU A 252 -13.29 0.40 -28.40
CA LEU A 252 -13.37 0.74 -26.98
C LEU A 252 -13.72 -0.48 -26.13
N LYS A 253 -12.85 -0.83 -25.21
CA LYS A 253 -13.10 -1.86 -24.19
C LYS A 253 -13.51 -1.20 -22.86
N VAL A 254 -14.44 -1.83 -22.13
CA VAL A 254 -14.81 -1.44 -20.78
C VAL A 254 -14.36 -2.53 -19.81
N ILE A 255 -13.49 -2.18 -18.90
CA ILE A 255 -13.15 -3.00 -17.74
C ILE A 255 -14.22 -2.75 -16.69
N VAL A 256 -14.98 -3.79 -16.37
CA VAL A 256 -15.97 -3.72 -15.28
C VAL A 256 -15.23 -3.64 -13.96
N ALA A 257 -15.48 -2.56 -13.21
CA ALA A 257 -14.78 -2.30 -11.97
C ALA A 257 -15.70 -1.65 -10.93
N GLU A 258 -15.25 -1.59 -9.69
CA GLU A 258 -15.95 -0.95 -8.57
C GLU A 258 -14.90 -0.39 -7.61
N GLU A 259 -15.05 0.88 -7.20
CA GLU A 259 -14.30 1.43 -6.09
C GLU A 259 -15.03 1.16 -4.78
N VAL A 260 -14.52 0.20 -4.02
CA VAL A 260 -15.15 -0.33 -2.81
C VAL A 260 -14.58 0.38 -1.59
N LYS A 261 -15.45 1.03 -0.82
CA LYS A 261 -15.11 1.53 0.51
C LYS A 261 -15.17 0.42 1.53
N THR A 262 -14.04 0.09 2.15
CA THR A 262 -13.95 -0.96 3.17
C THR A 262 -14.56 -0.53 4.52
N ALA A 263 -14.81 -1.48 5.40
CA ALA A 263 -15.41 -1.23 6.72
C ALA A 263 -14.48 -0.46 7.66
N GLU A 264 -13.18 -0.67 7.53
CA GLU A 264 -12.17 -0.13 8.45
C GLU A 264 -11.59 1.17 7.93
N GLN A 265 -10.74 1.07 6.96
CA GLN A 265 -10.07 2.21 6.35
C GLN A 265 -9.72 1.95 4.90
N GLY A 266 -9.94 2.98 4.06
CA GLY A 266 -9.47 2.97 2.70
C GLY A 266 -10.48 2.47 1.69
N GLU A 267 -10.07 2.64 0.45
CA GLU A 267 -10.79 2.24 -0.74
C GLU A 267 -9.91 1.30 -1.57
N VAL A 268 -10.55 0.34 -2.22
CA VAL A 268 -9.91 -0.62 -3.12
C VAL A 268 -10.74 -0.72 -4.38
N ILE A 269 -10.10 -0.64 -5.52
CA ILE A 269 -10.73 -0.91 -6.81
C ILE A 269 -10.54 -2.37 -7.18
N GLY A 270 -11.66 -3.07 -7.41
CA GLY A 270 -11.66 -4.36 -8.08
C GLY A 270 -11.79 -4.14 -9.59
N LEU A 271 -10.84 -4.64 -10.38
CA LEU A 271 -10.93 -4.63 -11.84
C LEU A 271 -11.36 -6.00 -12.36
N PHE A 272 -12.03 -6.04 -13.50
CA PHE A 272 -12.55 -7.26 -14.16
C PHE A 272 -13.58 -8.01 -13.31
N LEU A 273 -14.44 -7.27 -12.62
CA LEU A 273 -15.52 -7.82 -11.82
C LEU A 273 -16.65 -8.37 -12.70
N LYS A 274 -17.40 -9.32 -12.17
CA LYS A 274 -18.60 -9.91 -12.79
C LYS A 274 -19.86 -9.46 -12.07
N GLU A 275 -19.73 -9.17 -10.78
CA GLU A 275 -20.83 -8.76 -9.91
C GLU A 275 -20.32 -7.82 -8.82
N LYS A 276 -21.25 -7.18 -8.16
CA LYS A 276 -20.99 -6.19 -7.11
C LYS A 276 -20.31 -6.81 -5.88
N ILE A 277 -19.31 -6.12 -5.35
CA ILE A 277 -18.70 -6.45 -4.06
C ILE A 277 -19.67 -6.05 -2.92
N PRO A 278 -19.92 -6.90 -1.93
CA PRO A 278 -20.76 -6.56 -0.79
C PRO A 278 -20.19 -5.40 0.02
N LYS A 279 -21.07 -4.54 0.53
CA LYS A 279 -20.66 -3.41 1.41
C LYS A 279 -20.32 -3.88 2.82
N GLY A 280 -19.40 -3.17 3.47
CA GLY A 280 -19.08 -3.38 4.89
C GLY A 280 -18.13 -4.55 5.14
N LEU A 281 -17.42 -4.98 4.11
CA LEU A 281 -16.32 -5.93 4.22
C LEU A 281 -15.07 -5.23 4.74
N THR A 282 -14.26 -5.96 5.49
CA THR A 282 -12.89 -5.55 5.81
C THR A 282 -12.03 -5.46 4.54
N MET A 283 -10.84 -4.89 4.63
CA MET A 283 -9.90 -4.83 3.51
C MET A 283 -9.59 -6.24 2.98
N ALA A 284 -9.27 -7.19 3.86
CA ALA A 284 -8.95 -8.56 3.49
C ALA A 284 -10.13 -9.29 2.84
N GLU A 285 -11.35 -9.13 3.40
CA GLU A 285 -12.57 -9.72 2.81
C GLU A 285 -12.90 -9.10 1.45
N THR A 286 -12.68 -7.79 1.28
CA THR A 286 -12.86 -7.10 -0.01
C THR A 286 -11.90 -7.65 -1.07
N ILE A 287 -10.62 -7.80 -0.74
CA ILE A 287 -9.62 -8.39 -1.61
C ILE A 287 -10.00 -9.83 -1.98
N ALA A 288 -10.40 -10.64 -1.00
CA ALA A 288 -10.86 -12.02 -1.25
C ALA A 288 -12.05 -12.06 -2.22
N ALA A 289 -13.05 -11.19 -2.03
CA ALA A 289 -14.22 -11.12 -2.91
C ALA A 289 -13.87 -10.67 -4.34
N ILE A 290 -12.87 -9.80 -4.52
CA ILE A 290 -12.33 -9.45 -5.84
C ILE A 290 -11.67 -10.67 -6.49
N ARG A 291 -10.84 -11.40 -5.73
CA ARG A 291 -10.11 -12.59 -6.21
C ARG A 291 -11.04 -13.75 -6.57
N GLU A 292 -12.11 -13.97 -5.81
CA GLU A 292 -13.13 -15.00 -6.11
C GLU A 292 -13.78 -14.79 -7.49
N GLN A 293 -13.88 -13.56 -7.95
CA GLN A 293 -14.39 -13.23 -9.29
C GLN A 293 -13.30 -13.35 -10.38
N GLY A 294 -12.05 -13.61 -10.03
CA GLY A 294 -10.88 -13.57 -10.92
C GLY A 294 -10.42 -12.14 -11.25
N GLY A 295 -10.81 -11.17 -10.41
CA GLY A 295 -10.48 -9.77 -10.54
C GLY A 295 -9.06 -9.44 -10.07
N LEU A 296 -8.62 -8.23 -10.43
CA LEU A 296 -7.35 -7.65 -10.00
C LEU A 296 -7.58 -6.59 -8.93
N VAL A 297 -6.65 -6.51 -7.98
CA VAL A 297 -6.67 -5.57 -6.86
C VAL A 297 -5.86 -4.33 -7.22
N TYR A 298 -6.53 -3.19 -7.28
CA TYR A 298 -5.95 -1.89 -7.58
C TYR A 298 -6.23 -0.93 -6.43
N VAL A 299 -5.18 -0.37 -5.82
CA VAL A 299 -5.32 0.59 -4.70
C VAL A 299 -5.28 2.01 -5.24
N PRO A 300 -6.40 2.76 -5.17
CA PRO A 300 -6.49 4.13 -5.65
C PRO A 300 -5.85 5.11 -4.66
N HIS A 301 -5.27 6.21 -5.16
CA HIS A 301 -4.73 7.37 -4.40
C HIS A 301 -4.23 7.07 -2.97
N PRO A 302 -3.34 6.08 -2.76
CA PRO A 302 -3.09 5.39 -1.48
C PRO A 302 -2.58 6.29 -0.35
N PHE A 303 -2.11 7.49 -0.66
CA PHE A 303 -1.53 8.41 0.34
C PHE A 303 -2.28 9.75 0.44
N ASP A 304 -3.41 9.92 -0.26
CA ASP A 304 -4.21 11.15 -0.17
C ASP A 304 -5.01 11.20 1.12
N ARG A 305 -4.45 11.81 2.15
CA ARG A 305 -5.04 11.94 3.49
C ARG A 305 -6.32 12.78 3.54
N PHE A 306 -6.73 13.39 2.45
CA PHE A 306 -8.02 14.08 2.32
C PHE A 306 -9.16 13.15 1.90
N HIS A 307 -8.81 11.92 1.50
CA HIS A 307 -9.73 10.85 1.17
C HIS A 307 -9.65 9.71 2.20
N SER A 308 -10.55 8.74 2.08
CA SER A 308 -10.48 7.52 2.87
C SER A 308 -9.40 6.63 2.29
N VAL A 309 -8.19 6.68 2.87
CA VAL A 309 -7.05 5.85 2.42
C VAL A 309 -6.61 4.94 3.54
N PRO A 310 -6.07 3.76 3.23
CA PRO A 310 -5.45 2.91 4.24
C PRO A 310 -4.28 3.65 4.88
N ASP A 311 -4.05 3.46 6.17
CA ASP A 311 -2.79 3.90 6.76
C ASP A 311 -1.62 3.03 6.25
N TYR A 312 -0.40 3.42 6.59
CA TYR A 312 0.78 2.74 6.06
C TYR A 312 0.89 1.28 6.54
N GLU A 313 0.45 0.98 7.76
CA GLU A 313 0.45 -0.38 8.30
C GLU A 313 -0.51 -1.29 7.52
N HIS A 314 -1.74 -0.83 7.28
CA HIS A 314 -2.71 -1.58 6.45
C HIS A 314 -2.22 -1.79 5.01
N LEU A 315 -1.53 -0.78 4.43
CA LEU A 315 -0.89 -0.96 3.11
C LEU A 315 0.21 -2.01 3.15
N LEU A 316 1.01 -2.03 4.22
CA LEU A 316 2.03 -3.06 4.40
C LEU A 316 1.40 -4.45 4.54
N ASP A 317 0.31 -4.58 5.29
CA ASP A 317 -0.33 -5.87 5.53
C ASP A 317 -0.85 -6.51 4.24
N MET A 318 -1.32 -5.70 3.30
CA MET A 318 -1.89 -6.19 2.03
C MET A 318 -0.94 -6.09 0.82
N VAL A 319 0.32 -5.71 1.01
CA VAL A 319 1.23 -5.41 -0.10
C VAL A 319 1.40 -6.56 -1.10
N GLU A 320 1.35 -7.79 -0.63
CA GLU A 320 1.49 -9.01 -1.44
C GLU A 320 0.24 -9.30 -2.29
N GLU A 321 -0.92 -8.74 -1.89
CA GLU A 321 -2.21 -8.95 -2.55
C GLU A 321 -2.53 -7.86 -3.58
N VAL A 322 -1.76 -6.77 -3.64
CA VAL A 322 -2.02 -5.62 -4.52
C VAL A 322 -1.38 -5.84 -5.88
N ASP A 323 -2.16 -5.93 -6.96
CA ASP A 323 -1.63 -6.05 -8.33
C ASP A 323 -1.12 -4.71 -8.87
N LEU A 324 -1.92 -3.64 -8.63
CA LEU A 324 -1.65 -2.30 -9.14
C LEU A 324 -1.77 -1.25 -8.04
N LEU A 325 -0.92 -0.23 -8.09
CA LEU A 325 -0.99 0.91 -7.19
C LEU A 325 -1.13 2.21 -7.99
N GLU A 326 -2.11 3.05 -7.64
CA GLU A 326 -2.27 4.35 -8.27
C GLU A 326 -1.15 5.30 -7.87
N VAL A 327 -0.16 5.45 -8.74
CA VAL A 327 1.01 6.31 -8.50
C VAL A 327 0.79 7.75 -8.95
N PHE A 328 -0.29 7.98 -9.68
CA PHE A 328 -0.69 9.32 -10.08
C PHE A 328 -2.20 9.44 -10.26
N ASN A 329 -2.78 10.37 -9.50
CA ASN A 329 -4.16 10.80 -9.61
C ASN A 329 -4.16 12.35 -9.66
N PRO A 330 -4.76 12.99 -10.67
CA PRO A 330 -4.73 14.44 -10.82
C PRO A 330 -5.61 15.18 -9.79
N ARG A 331 -6.48 14.48 -9.06
CA ARG A 331 -7.32 15.08 -8.00
C ARG A 331 -6.60 15.13 -6.65
N VAL A 332 -5.50 14.41 -6.52
CA VAL A 332 -4.64 14.47 -5.33
C VAL A 332 -4.06 15.87 -5.19
N ALA A 333 -4.44 16.56 -4.10
CA ALA A 333 -4.14 17.99 -3.91
C ALA A 333 -2.65 18.28 -3.71
N LEU A 334 -1.93 17.37 -3.05
CA LEU A 334 -0.50 17.51 -2.77
C LEU A 334 0.31 16.52 -3.61
N THR A 335 1.17 17.04 -4.48
CA THR A 335 2.07 16.22 -5.31
C THR A 335 2.92 15.23 -4.51
N ALA A 336 3.25 15.58 -3.26
CA ALA A 336 3.99 14.73 -2.35
C ALA A 336 3.30 13.37 -2.08
N PHE A 337 1.98 13.31 -2.16
CA PHE A 337 1.23 12.05 -1.98
C PHE A 337 1.41 11.12 -3.21
N ASN A 338 1.35 11.67 -4.43
CA ASN A 338 1.68 10.91 -5.64
C ASN A 338 3.15 10.45 -5.64
N GLU A 339 4.07 11.31 -5.17
CA GLU A 339 5.49 10.94 -5.05
C GLU A 339 5.70 9.79 -4.05
N GLU A 340 4.92 9.76 -2.96
CA GLU A 340 4.96 8.66 -2.00
C GLU A 340 4.42 7.36 -2.60
N ALA A 341 3.35 7.43 -3.39
CA ALA A 341 2.82 6.28 -4.12
C ALA A 341 3.85 5.69 -5.11
N VAL A 342 4.54 6.54 -5.87
CA VAL A 342 5.64 6.11 -6.75
C VAL A 342 6.73 5.40 -5.96
N ARG A 343 7.10 5.94 -4.79
CA ARG A 343 8.13 5.37 -3.92
C ARG A 343 7.71 4.01 -3.37
N PHE A 344 6.47 3.90 -2.89
CA PHE A 344 5.93 2.65 -2.35
C PHE A 344 5.86 1.57 -3.43
N ALA A 345 5.29 1.89 -4.60
CA ALA A 345 5.25 0.97 -5.73
C ALA A 345 6.65 0.46 -6.11
N GLY A 346 7.64 1.36 -6.19
CA GLY A 346 9.02 0.99 -6.50
C GLY A 346 9.68 0.10 -5.45
N LYS A 347 9.44 0.35 -4.14
CA LYS A 347 9.96 -0.47 -3.04
C LYS A 347 9.49 -1.91 -3.13
N TYR A 348 8.21 -2.12 -3.38
CA TYR A 348 7.58 -3.44 -3.39
C TYR A 348 7.42 -4.03 -4.79
N ARG A 349 7.85 -3.30 -5.84
CA ARG A 349 7.74 -3.73 -7.25
C ARG A 349 6.29 -3.97 -7.67
N ILE A 350 5.34 -3.24 -7.07
CA ILE A 350 3.94 -3.25 -7.47
C ILE A 350 3.84 -2.53 -8.81
N ILE A 351 3.02 -3.03 -9.72
CA ILE A 351 2.83 -2.41 -11.03
C ILE A 351 2.21 -1.02 -10.85
N PRO A 352 2.88 0.05 -11.34
CA PRO A 352 2.36 1.40 -11.23
C PRO A 352 1.17 1.58 -12.19
N ALA A 353 0.09 2.15 -11.68
CA ALA A 353 -1.08 2.53 -12.44
C ALA A 353 -1.44 4.00 -12.23
N ALA A 354 -2.34 4.53 -13.04
CA ALA A 354 -2.82 5.88 -12.91
C ALA A 354 -4.25 6.00 -13.46
N GLY A 355 -5.02 6.93 -12.93
CA GLY A 355 -6.37 7.19 -13.38
C GLY A 355 -6.72 8.66 -13.31
N SER A 356 -7.74 9.08 -14.08
CA SER A 356 -8.20 10.47 -14.07
C SER A 356 -9.07 10.79 -12.86
N ASP A 357 -9.64 9.78 -12.23
CA ASP A 357 -10.64 9.89 -11.16
C ASP A 357 -11.75 10.89 -11.55
N SER A 358 -12.18 10.75 -12.81
CA SER A 358 -13.02 11.75 -13.42
C SER A 358 -14.48 11.57 -13.02
N HIS A 359 -15.05 12.64 -12.47
CA HIS A 359 -16.48 12.77 -12.13
C HIS A 359 -17.24 13.64 -13.14
N VAL A 360 -16.56 14.07 -14.19
CA VAL A 360 -17.14 14.88 -15.28
C VAL A 360 -16.52 14.46 -16.60
N ALA A 361 -17.30 14.45 -17.69
CA ALA A 361 -16.79 14.04 -19.00
C ALA A 361 -15.52 14.80 -19.43
N GLN A 362 -15.38 16.07 -19.03
CA GLN A 362 -14.20 16.90 -19.35
C GLN A 362 -12.91 16.42 -18.70
N GLY A 363 -13.00 15.70 -17.57
CA GLY A 363 -11.83 15.15 -16.84
C GLY A 363 -11.28 13.87 -17.45
N LEU A 364 -12.13 13.08 -18.13
CA LEU A 364 -11.78 11.78 -18.69
C LEU A 364 -10.53 11.84 -19.57
N GLY A 365 -9.61 10.88 -19.42
CA GLY A 365 -8.37 10.81 -20.18
C GLY A 365 -7.41 11.99 -19.93
N SER A 366 -7.55 12.73 -18.80
CA SER A 366 -6.52 13.68 -18.35
C SER A 366 -5.24 12.97 -17.94
N VAL A 367 -5.38 11.72 -17.51
CA VAL A 367 -4.30 10.76 -17.32
C VAL A 367 -4.56 9.60 -18.26
N ARG A 368 -3.51 9.10 -18.88
CA ARG A 368 -3.58 7.97 -19.80
C ARG A 368 -2.38 7.08 -19.59
N GLN A 369 -2.60 5.81 -19.79
CA GLN A 369 -1.54 4.82 -19.83
C GLN A 369 -1.55 4.18 -21.20
N ARG A 370 -0.41 4.15 -21.85
CA ARG A 370 -0.25 3.50 -23.14
C ARG A 370 0.29 2.11 -22.94
N ILE A 371 -0.48 1.12 -23.32
CA ILE A 371 -0.18 -0.31 -23.16
C ILE A 371 -0.49 -1.06 -24.44
N HIS A 372 0.04 -2.26 -24.60
CA HIS A 372 -0.41 -3.17 -25.65
C HIS A 372 -1.85 -3.63 -25.38
N ASP A 373 -2.60 -3.79 -26.47
CA ASP A 373 -3.99 -4.31 -26.39
C ASP A 373 -4.02 -5.72 -25.74
N PHE A 374 -5.09 -6.02 -25.03
CA PHE A 374 -5.19 -7.18 -24.16
C PHE A 374 -6.59 -7.82 -24.20
N ASP A 375 -6.67 -9.09 -23.80
CA ASP A 375 -7.90 -9.80 -23.57
C ASP A 375 -7.89 -10.42 -22.17
N GLY A 376 -8.71 -9.84 -21.28
CA GLY A 376 -8.85 -10.30 -19.90
C GLY A 376 -7.74 -9.86 -18.92
N PRO A 377 -7.88 -10.25 -17.62
CA PRO A 377 -7.06 -9.72 -16.54
C PRO A 377 -5.58 -10.12 -16.61
N ALA A 378 -5.27 -11.34 -17.03
CA ALA A 378 -3.87 -11.80 -17.06
C ALA A 378 -3.04 -11.05 -18.11
N GLU A 379 -3.58 -10.88 -19.33
CA GLU A 379 -2.91 -10.11 -20.37
C GLU A 379 -2.83 -8.62 -20.03
N PHE A 380 -3.88 -8.07 -19.44
CA PHE A 380 -3.89 -6.69 -18.96
C PHE A 380 -2.78 -6.45 -17.93
N LEU A 381 -2.65 -7.34 -16.95
CA LEU A 381 -1.62 -7.20 -15.92
C LEU A 381 -0.21 -7.20 -16.51
N GLU A 382 0.07 -8.10 -17.47
CA GLU A 382 1.36 -8.14 -18.15
C GLU A 382 1.59 -6.93 -19.07
N ALA A 383 0.54 -6.42 -19.75
CA ALA A 383 0.64 -5.21 -20.54
C ALA A 383 0.93 -3.96 -19.68
N MET A 384 0.40 -3.92 -18.47
CA MET A 384 0.61 -2.83 -17.51
C MET A 384 2.04 -2.74 -16.98
N ARG A 385 2.83 -3.81 -17.00
CA ARG A 385 4.25 -3.80 -16.56
C ARG A 385 5.11 -2.83 -17.37
N ASP A 386 4.77 -2.62 -18.63
CA ASP A 386 5.50 -1.73 -19.54
C ASP A 386 4.70 -0.44 -19.86
N ALA A 387 3.74 -0.10 -19.03
CA ALA A 387 2.86 1.05 -19.26
C ALA A 387 3.62 2.39 -19.27
N ASP A 388 3.37 3.20 -20.30
CA ASP A 388 3.84 4.58 -20.38
C ASP A 388 2.76 5.54 -19.88
N ILE A 389 2.96 6.16 -18.73
CA ILE A 389 1.98 7.02 -18.06
C ILE A 389 2.13 8.46 -18.59
N THR A 390 1.16 8.91 -19.39
CA THR A 390 1.09 10.27 -19.91
C THR A 390 0.12 11.12 -19.08
N ARG A 391 0.59 12.29 -18.63
CA ARG A 391 -0.16 13.25 -17.79
C ARG A 391 -0.46 14.49 -18.61
N LYS A 392 -1.74 14.80 -18.84
CA LYS A 392 -2.17 16.08 -19.40
C LYS A 392 -2.67 16.96 -18.27
N HIS A 393 -1.90 17.99 -17.91
CA HIS A 393 -2.33 18.95 -16.90
C HIS A 393 -3.64 19.61 -17.31
N LYS A 394 -4.72 19.33 -16.58
CA LYS A 394 -5.96 20.11 -16.64
C LYS A 394 -6.06 20.95 -15.36
N ASN A 395 -6.65 22.14 -15.51
CA ASN A 395 -6.88 22.98 -14.34
C ASN A 395 -7.87 22.29 -13.39
N LEU A 396 -7.34 21.80 -12.26
CA LEU A 396 -8.11 21.06 -11.25
C LEU A 396 -9.29 21.89 -10.74
N VAL A 397 -9.10 23.21 -10.57
CA VAL A 397 -10.16 24.12 -10.14
C VAL A 397 -11.31 24.11 -11.15
N TYR A 398 -11.01 24.14 -12.44
CA TYR A 398 -12.03 24.07 -13.49
C TYR A 398 -12.82 22.75 -13.43
N VAL A 399 -12.15 21.62 -13.31
CA VAL A 399 -12.80 20.29 -13.23
C VAL A 399 -13.64 20.15 -11.98
N GLN A 400 -13.17 20.62 -10.83
CA GLN A 400 -13.93 20.61 -9.56
C GLN A 400 -15.14 21.57 -9.61
N THR A 401 -14.98 22.72 -10.23
CA THR A 401 -16.11 23.65 -10.43
C THR A 401 -17.19 23.03 -11.31
N LEU A 402 -16.82 22.34 -12.38
CA LEU A 402 -17.76 21.64 -13.24
C LEU A 402 -18.49 20.52 -12.48
N LYS A 403 -17.77 19.71 -11.69
CA LYS A 403 -18.38 18.69 -10.82
C LYS A 403 -19.42 19.33 -9.89
N PHE A 404 -19.05 20.42 -9.22
CA PHE A 404 -19.94 21.13 -8.32
C PHE A 404 -21.21 21.64 -9.05
N LEU A 405 -21.06 22.25 -10.22
CA LEU A 405 -22.19 22.78 -11.00
C LEU A 405 -23.11 21.65 -11.52
N GLN A 406 -22.58 20.49 -11.85
CA GLN A 406 -23.36 19.35 -12.33
C GLN A 406 -24.10 18.62 -11.21
N THR A 407 -23.53 18.59 -10.02
CA THR A 407 -24.12 17.89 -8.85
C THR A 407 -25.03 18.77 -7.99
N THR A 408 -24.77 20.09 -7.96
CA THR A 408 -25.64 21.07 -7.27
C THR A 408 -26.85 21.42 -8.12
N GLY A 409 -28.05 21.10 -7.63
CA GLY A 409 -29.31 21.43 -8.29
C GLY A 409 -30.08 20.25 -8.89
N ARG A 410 -29.53 19.07 -8.88
CA ARG A 410 -30.30 17.87 -9.20
C ARG A 410 -31.04 17.36 -7.96
N PRO A 411 -32.38 17.10 -8.04
CA PRO A 411 -33.03 16.28 -7.04
C PRO A 411 -32.28 14.95 -7.00
N LYS A 412 -31.91 14.45 -5.81
CA LYS A 412 -31.28 13.13 -5.65
C LYS A 412 -32.13 12.12 -6.42
N ALA A 413 -31.58 11.54 -7.47
CA ALA A 413 -32.28 10.54 -8.25
C ALA A 413 -32.83 9.48 -7.30
N PRO A 414 -34.08 9.03 -7.46
CA PRO A 414 -34.61 7.97 -6.64
C PRO A 414 -33.66 6.77 -6.81
N LYS A 415 -33.11 6.28 -5.69
CA LYS A 415 -32.22 5.12 -5.70
C LYS A 415 -32.90 4.03 -6.50
N ARG A 416 -32.42 3.74 -7.70
CA ARG A 416 -32.89 2.58 -8.49
C ARG A 416 -32.68 1.35 -7.59
N ARG A 417 -33.76 0.84 -7.00
CA ARG A 417 -33.74 -0.41 -6.26
C ARG A 417 -33.53 -1.52 -7.28
N VAL A 418 -32.30 -1.95 -7.47
CA VAL A 418 -32.05 -3.29 -8.04
C VAL A 418 -32.63 -4.25 -7.02
N ALA A 419 -33.63 -5.02 -7.45
CA ALA A 419 -34.27 -6.04 -6.61
C ALA A 419 -33.22 -7.11 -6.31
N ASN A 420 -32.61 -7.04 -5.13
CA ASN A 420 -31.79 -8.14 -4.65
C ASN A 420 -32.67 -9.39 -4.56
N PRO A 421 -32.28 -10.53 -5.15
CA PRO A 421 -32.95 -11.77 -4.92
C PRO A 421 -32.92 -12.05 -3.41
N LYS A 422 -34.09 -12.21 -2.80
CA LYS A 422 -34.21 -12.54 -1.38
C LYS A 422 -33.38 -13.80 -1.10
N PRO A 423 -32.47 -13.77 -0.10
CA PRO A 423 -31.78 -14.98 0.30
C PRO A 423 -32.85 -16.03 0.71
N ALA A 424 -32.69 -17.24 0.21
CA ALA A 424 -33.56 -18.35 0.56
C ALA A 424 -33.61 -18.44 2.10
N ARG A 425 -34.82 -18.44 2.66
CA ARG A 425 -35.04 -18.60 4.10
C ARG A 425 -34.48 -19.97 4.53
N GLY A 426 -33.23 -19.98 4.96
CA GLY A 426 -32.65 -21.10 5.68
C GLY A 426 -33.38 -21.22 7.03
N GLY A 427 -34.00 -22.37 7.29
CA GLY A 427 -34.75 -22.65 8.48
C GLY A 427 -33.84 -22.47 9.71
N ARG A 428 -34.27 -21.65 10.68
CA ARG A 428 -33.64 -21.54 11.98
C ARG A 428 -33.54 -22.92 12.63
N PRO A 429 -32.42 -23.37 13.14
CA PRO A 429 -32.35 -24.55 13.97
C PRO A 429 -33.17 -24.32 15.25
N ARG A 430 -34.09 -25.25 15.56
CA ARG A 430 -34.86 -25.22 16.81
C ARG A 430 -33.93 -25.35 18.00
N ARG A 431 -34.00 -24.39 18.92
CA ARG A 431 -33.34 -24.46 20.22
C ARG A 431 -33.87 -25.70 20.99
N PRO A 432 -33.01 -26.48 21.64
CA PRO A 432 -33.47 -27.55 22.54
C PRO A 432 -34.17 -26.94 23.77
N VAL A 433 -35.34 -27.52 24.06
CA VAL A 433 -36.14 -27.17 25.25
C VAL A 433 -35.36 -27.61 26.51
N SER A 434 -34.97 -26.70 27.35
CA SER A 434 -34.37 -26.99 28.66
C SER A 434 -35.45 -27.53 29.58
N ALA A 435 -35.26 -28.77 30.06
CA ALA A 435 -36.09 -29.38 31.08
C ALA A 435 -36.02 -28.60 32.39
N ARG A 436 -37.15 -28.07 32.85
CA ARG A 436 -37.32 -27.48 34.17
C ARG A 436 -37.13 -28.61 35.23
N ARG A 437 -36.09 -28.50 36.04
CA ARG A 437 -36.00 -29.24 37.31
C ARG A 437 -36.87 -28.53 38.36
N SER A 438 -37.91 -29.23 38.79
CA SER A 438 -38.73 -28.89 39.94
C SER A 438 -37.90 -29.04 41.22
N ALA A 439 -37.67 -27.94 41.95
CA ALA A 439 -37.14 -27.97 43.29
C ALA A 439 -38.30 -28.17 44.27
N GLY A 440 -38.36 -29.33 44.86
CA GLY A 440 -39.27 -29.63 45.99
C GLY A 440 -38.80 -28.91 47.23
N ARG A 441 -39.69 -28.15 47.87
CA ARG A 441 -39.54 -27.67 49.23
C ARG A 441 -39.80 -28.83 50.18
N SER A 442 -38.88 -29.12 51.07
CA SER A 442 -39.19 -29.85 52.35
C SER A 442 -38.89 -28.93 53.53
N SER A 443 -39.94 -28.57 54.23
CA SER A 443 -39.94 -28.00 55.52
C SER A 443 -39.64 -29.09 56.53
N GLY A 444 -38.72 -28.87 57.48
CA GLY A 444 -38.48 -29.73 58.65
C GLY A 444 -37.90 -28.92 59.80
N LYS A 445 -38.77 -28.74 60.82
CA LYS A 445 -38.43 -28.20 62.12
C LYS A 445 -37.55 -29.17 62.89
N SER A 446 -36.54 -28.72 63.53
CA SER A 446 -36.18 -28.87 64.96
C SER A 446 -34.81 -28.25 65.17
#